data_c200ec174aaabe922a3fc8f82f8e41b2
#
_entry.id   c200ec174aaabe922a3fc8f82f8e41b2
#
_cell.length_a   1.000
_cell.length_b   1.000
_cell.length_c   1.000
_cell.angle_alpha   90.00
_cell.angle_beta   90.00
_cell.angle_gamma   90.00
#
_symmetry.space_group_name_H-M   'P 1'
#
loop_
_entity.id
_entity.type
_entity.pdbx_description
1 polymer ?
#
loop_
_entity_poly.entity_id
_entity_poly.type
_entity_poly.pdbx_seq_one_letter_code
_entity_poly.pdbx_strand_id
1 'polypeptide(L)'
;LSFTNATLIDEEFCQDLLRVKNFIPAISVEGFEEATDGRRGEGTYQKVVRAMRLLKQHGLPFGVSCCYTSANADSIASEEFFDWMIGQGVLFAWIFTYMPVGVDAPVELMVQADQRERLYRFVREMRSKKPLFTLDFQNDGEFVGGCIAGGRRYLHINAAGDVEPCVFAHYANANIRETTLLDALKSPIFMQYYERQPFNDNLLRPCPILENRDVLADMVETAGAHSTDLQAKESARDLCAKCTRSIEEWEPVAERIWTDPA
;
A
#
# COMPACT_ATOMS: atom_id res chain seq x y z
N LEU A 1 10.42 7.04 -8.19
CA LEU A 1 10.28 6.20 -7.02
C LEU A 1 10.14 4.74 -7.45
N SER A 2 10.83 3.82 -6.78
CA SER A 2 10.71 2.39 -7.03
C SER A 2 10.67 1.62 -5.71
N PHE A 3 9.69 0.74 -5.57
CA PHE A 3 9.62 -0.22 -4.46
C PHE A 3 10.60 -1.37 -4.73
N THR A 4 11.42 -1.71 -3.73
CA THR A 4 12.45 -2.73 -3.88
C THR A 4 12.68 -3.50 -2.57
N ASN A 5 13.05 -4.77 -2.67
CA ASN A 5 13.53 -5.54 -1.53
C ASN A 5 14.99 -5.19 -1.14
N ALA A 6 15.66 -4.37 -1.94
CA ALA A 6 17.00 -3.83 -1.74
C ALA A 6 18.14 -4.86 -1.60
N THR A 7 17.86 -6.15 -1.80
CA THR A 7 18.85 -7.23 -1.55
C THR A 7 20.04 -7.22 -2.51
N LEU A 8 19.90 -6.53 -3.64
CA LEU A 8 20.93 -6.39 -4.69
C LEU A 8 21.57 -5.00 -4.75
N ILE A 9 21.22 -4.10 -3.82
CA ILE A 9 21.86 -2.78 -3.76
C ILE A 9 23.29 -2.94 -3.27
N ASP A 10 24.25 -2.58 -4.12
CA ASP A 10 25.69 -2.62 -3.88
C ASP A 10 26.34 -1.28 -4.26
N GLU A 11 27.67 -1.27 -4.26
CA GLU A 11 28.46 -0.09 -4.57
C GLU A 11 28.26 0.38 -6.02
N GLU A 12 28.23 -0.55 -6.99
CA GLU A 12 28.01 -0.24 -8.41
C GLU A 12 26.66 0.42 -8.63
N PHE A 13 25.61 -0.13 -8.01
CA PHE A 13 24.27 0.45 -8.06
C PHE A 13 24.24 1.87 -7.47
N CYS A 14 24.94 2.11 -6.37
CA CYS A 14 25.05 3.46 -5.79
C CYS A 14 25.73 4.46 -6.74
N GLN A 15 26.80 4.04 -7.43
CA GLN A 15 27.48 4.87 -8.43
C GLN A 15 26.57 5.18 -9.62
N ASP A 16 25.78 4.21 -10.08
CA ASP A 16 24.78 4.43 -11.12
C ASP A 16 23.70 5.43 -10.68
N LEU A 17 23.21 5.34 -9.44
CA LEU A 17 22.25 6.31 -8.91
C LEU A 17 22.84 7.73 -8.86
N LEU A 18 24.11 7.88 -8.46
CA LEU A 18 24.81 9.16 -8.48
C LEU A 18 24.93 9.74 -9.89
N ARG A 19 25.06 8.90 -10.89
CA ARG A 19 25.15 9.30 -12.30
C ARG A 19 23.81 9.72 -12.87
N VAL A 20 22.73 8.93 -12.64
CA VAL A 20 21.41 9.18 -13.27
C VAL A 20 20.55 10.17 -12.48
N LYS A 21 20.62 10.20 -11.15
CA LYS A 21 19.95 11.14 -10.24
C LYS A 21 18.42 11.25 -10.38
N ASN A 22 17.77 10.26 -10.96
CA ASN A 22 16.33 10.25 -11.22
C ASN A 22 15.61 9.06 -10.60
N PHE A 23 16.25 8.34 -9.69
CA PHE A 23 15.71 7.14 -9.06
C PHE A 23 15.82 7.25 -7.53
N ILE A 24 14.73 6.99 -6.83
CA ILE A 24 14.66 6.99 -5.36
C ILE A 24 14.09 5.64 -4.93
N PRO A 25 14.85 4.78 -4.22
CA PRO A 25 14.33 3.52 -3.72
C PRO A 25 13.42 3.73 -2.50
N ALA A 26 12.29 3.01 -2.47
CA ALA A 26 11.47 2.75 -1.30
C ALA A 26 11.73 1.31 -0.89
N ILE A 27 12.50 1.13 0.16
CA ILE A 27 13.02 -0.17 0.59
C ILE A 27 11.99 -0.90 1.43
N SER A 28 11.67 -2.12 1.04
CA SER A 28 10.71 -2.94 1.78
C SER A 28 11.31 -3.45 3.09
N VAL A 29 10.66 -3.11 4.20
CA VAL A 29 10.99 -3.56 5.56
C VAL A 29 9.71 -3.72 6.36
N GLU A 30 9.64 -4.73 7.24
CA GLU A 30 8.40 -5.07 7.93
C GLU A 30 8.45 -4.80 9.45
N GLY A 31 9.35 -3.95 9.89
CA GLY A 31 9.73 -3.73 11.28
C GLY A 31 11.17 -4.16 11.53
N PHE A 32 11.48 -4.65 12.73
CA PHE A 32 12.80 -5.18 13.06
C PHE A 32 13.06 -6.56 12.43
N GLU A 33 14.23 -7.14 12.74
CA GLU A 33 14.76 -8.35 12.11
C GLU A 33 13.76 -9.52 12.11
N GLU A 34 13.17 -9.83 13.27
CA GLU A 34 12.20 -10.92 13.41
C GLU A 34 11.01 -10.76 12.45
N ALA A 35 10.41 -9.58 12.41
CA ALA A 35 9.26 -9.31 11.55
C ALA A 35 9.64 -9.28 10.06
N THR A 36 10.79 -8.72 9.73
CA THR A 36 11.26 -8.63 8.34
C THR A 36 11.67 -9.99 7.81
N ASP A 37 12.47 -10.75 8.56
CA ASP A 37 12.93 -12.07 8.15
C ASP A 37 11.79 -13.08 8.15
N GLY A 38 10.89 -13.02 9.11
CA GLY A 38 9.70 -13.87 9.16
C GLY A 38 8.81 -13.77 7.92
N ARG A 39 8.68 -12.58 7.33
CA ARG A 39 7.88 -12.38 6.12
C ARG A 39 8.67 -12.53 4.82
N ARG A 40 9.95 -12.13 4.81
CA ARG A 40 10.74 -11.99 3.59
C ARG A 40 11.85 -13.03 3.43
N GLY A 41 12.02 -13.88 4.42
CA GLY A 41 13.06 -14.90 4.48
C GLY A 41 14.28 -14.47 5.29
N GLU A 42 14.89 -15.46 5.93
CA GLU A 42 16.03 -15.30 6.82
C GLU A 42 17.18 -14.51 6.17
N GLY A 43 17.77 -13.60 6.93
CA GLY A 43 18.87 -12.75 6.51
C GLY A 43 18.50 -11.60 5.57
N THR A 44 17.21 -11.40 5.26
CA THR A 44 16.76 -10.26 4.43
C THR A 44 16.95 -8.94 5.17
N TYR A 45 16.68 -8.88 6.48
CA TYR A 45 16.87 -7.68 7.28
C TYR A 45 18.30 -7.16 7.22
N GLN A 46 19.29 -8.02 7.38
CA GLN A 46 20.71 -7.65 7.32
C GLN A 46 21.11 -7.10 5.94
N LYS A 47 20.55 -7.66 4.85
CA LYS A 47 20.77 -7.14 3.50
C LYS A 47 20.16 -5.75 3.32
N VAL A 48 18.95 -5.55 3.84
CA VAL A 48 18.24 -4.26 3.83
C VAL A 48 19.04 -3.20 4.61
N VAL A 49 19.50 -3.50 5.83
CA VAL A 49 20.32 -2.59 6.64
C VAL A 49 21.63 -2.24 5.94
N ARG A 50 22.27 -3.22 5.27
CA ARG A 50 23.47 -2.96 4.47
C ARG A 50 23.17 -1.99 3.32
N ALA A 51 22.08 -2.21 2.59
CA ALA A 51 21.67 -1.35 1.48
C ALA A 51 21.41 0.09 1.94
N MET A 52 20.67 0.28 3.05
CA MET A 52 20.42 1.60 3.65
C MET A 52 21.72 2.29 4.03
N ARG A 53 22.67 1.55 4.63
CA ARG A 53 23.98 2.08 4.99
C ARG A 53 24.76 2.58 3.77
N LEU A 54 24.79 1.81 2.68
CA LEU A 54 25.45 2.21 1.43
C LEU A 54 24.80 3.47 0.86
N LEU A 55 23.49 3.51 0.72
CA LEU A 55 22.77 4.69 0.22
C LEU A 55 23.08 5.94 1.06
N LYS A 56 23.03 5.79 2.40
CA LYS A 56 23.36 6.89 3.33
C LYS A 56 24.81 7.38 3.18
N GLN A 57 25.78 6.45 3.05
CA GLN A 57 27.20 6.79 2.86
C GLN A 57 27.45 7.60 1.59
N HIS A 58 26.68 7.33 0.53
CA HIS A 58 26.74 8.06 -0.74
C HIS A 58 25.85 9.32 -0.77
N GLY A 59 25.14 9.66 0.33
CA GLY A 59 24.22 10.79 0.34
C GLY A 59 23.02 10.64 -0.61
N LEU A 60 22.65 9.41 -0.95
CA LEU A 60 21.56 9.09 -1.83
C LEU A 60 20.23 9.09 -1.05
N PRO A 61 19.18 9.76 -1.57
CA PRO A 61 17.87 9.77 -0.92
C PRO A 61 17.18 8.39 -1.05
N PHE A 62 16.56 7.94 0.03
CA PHE A 62 15.74 6.74 0.04
C PHE A 62 14.65 6.82 1.11
N GLY A 63 13.64 5.99 0.95
CA GLY A 63 12.59 5.77 1.93
C GLY A 63 12.38 4.29 2.20
N VAL A 64 11.36 4.00 2.99
CA VAL A 64 10.92 2.62 3.27
C VAL A 64 9.47 2.41 2.85
N SER A 65 9.14 1.15 2.61
CA SER A 65 7.79 0.67 2.39
C SER A 65 7.52 -0.48 3.35
N CYS A 66 6.50 -0.33 4.19
CA CYS A 66 6.11 -1.32 5.19
C CYS A 66 4.74 -1.89 4.85
N CYS A 67 4.59 -3.20 4.90
CA CYS A 67 3.28 -3.84 4.88
C CYS A 67 2.83 -4.09 6.32
N TYR A 68 1.86 -3.32 6.80
CA TYR A 68 1.32 -3.40 8.15
C TYR A 68 0.33 -4.55 8.26
N THR A 69 0.64 -5.52 9.09
CA THR A 69 -0.12 -6.75 9.31
C THR A 69 -0.46 -6.94 10.77
N SER A 70 -1.38 -7.86 11.08
CA SER A 70 -1.66 -8.27 12.46
C SER A 70 -0.43 -8.77 13.22
N ALA A 71 0.53 -9.37 12.50
CA ALA A 71 1.72 -9.98 13.09
C ALA A 71 2.85 -8.98 13.41
N ASN A 72 2.91 -7.82 12.71
CA ASN A 72 3.99 -6.84 12.90
C ASN A 72 3.51 -5.48 13.43
N ALA A 73 2.24 -5.39 13.83
CA ALA A 73 1.61 -4.15 14.28
C ALA A 73 2.39 -3.46 15.41
N ASP A 74 2.87 -4.23 16.40
CA ASP A 74 3.64 -3.70 17.52
C ASP A 74 5.02 -3.18 17.11
N SER A 75 5.65 -3.83 16.15
CA SER A 75 6.96 -3.42 15.63
C SER A 75 6.88 -2.13 14.82
N ILE A 76 5.93 -2.04 13.88
CA ILE A 76 5.80 -0.88 12.97
C ILE A 76 5.26 0.35 13.72
N ALA A 77 4.22 0.18 14.56
CA ALA A 77 3.63 1.26 15.34
C ALA A 77 4.39 1.45 16.66
N SER A 78 5.70 1.63 16.60
CA SER A 78 6.58 1.90 17.75
C SER A 78 7.51 3.08 17.50
N GLU A 79 7.75 3.88 18.55
CA GLU A 79 8.68 5.02 18.47
C GLU A 79 10.10 4.56 18.20
N GLU A 80 10.48 3.40 18.74
CA GLU A 80 11.79 2.79 18.51
C GLU A 80 12.05 2.49 17.04
N PHE A 81 11.05 2.00 16.32
CA PHE A 81 11.19 1.73 14.88
C PHE A 81 11.29 3.03 14.07
N PHE A 82 10.56 4.07 14.46
CA PHE A 82 10.69 5.40 13.84
C PHE A 82 12.08 6.01 14.07
N ASP A 83 12.59 5.93 15.29
CA ASP A 83 13.95 6.40 15.62
C ASP A 83 15.02 5.60 14.88
N TRP A 84 14.82 4.29 14.74
CA TRP A 84 15.69 3.44 13.95
C TRP A 84 15.70 3.86 12.47
N MET A 85 14.53 4.08 11.85
CA MET A 85 14.43 4.55 10.46
C MET A 85 15.18 5.86 10.26
N ILE A 86 14.97 6.83 11.14
CA ILE A 86 15.67 8.12 11.12
C ILE A 86 17.19 7.92 11.27
N GLY A 87 17.60 7.07 12.20
CA GLY A 87 18.99 6.69 12.41
C GLY A 87 19.64 6.06 11.18
N GLN A 88 18.89 5.28 10.39
CA GLN A 88 19.37 4.74 9.12
C GLN A 88 19.49 5.81 8.01
N GLY A 89 18.83 6.95 8.16
CA GLY A 89 18.81 8.01 7.14
C GLY A 89 17.60 7.94 6.20
N VAL A 90 16.55 7.24 6.61
CA VAL A 90 15.27 7.19 5.87
C VAL A 90 14.64 8.58 5.85
N LEU A 91 14.21 9.04 4.67
CA LEU A 91 13.56 10.34 4.50
C LEU A 91 12.04 10.25 4.50
N PHE A 92 11.49 9.13 4.07
CA PHE A 92 10.04 8.89 4.08
C PHE A 92 9.74 7.43 4.38
N ALA A 93 8.59 7.20 5.03
CA ALA A 93 8.03 5.88 5.27
C ALA A 93 6.65 5.78 4.64
N TRP A 94 6.42 4.74 3.86
CA TRP A 94 5.12 4.44 3.26
C TRP A 94 4.57 3.16 3.89
N ILE A 95 3.51 3.31 4.68
CA ILE A 95 2.88 2.21 5.40
C ILE A 95 1.62 1.81 4.65
N PHE A 96 1.55 0.57 4.21
CA PHE A 96 0.40 -0.05 3.56
C PHE A 96 -0.24 -1.06 4.51
N THR A 97 -1.51 -0.90 4.80
CA THR A 97 -2.28 -1.96 5.47
C THR A 97 -2.37 -3.17 4.56
N TYR A 98 -2.11 -4.34 5.10
CA TYR A 98 -2.16 -5.59 4.35
C TYR A 98 -3.53 -5.83 3.72
N MET A 99 -3.52 -6.22 2.46
CA MET A 99 -4.72 -6.58 1.69
C MET A 99 -4.61 -8.04 1.24
N PRO A 100 -5.66 -8.87 1.42
CA PRO A 100 -5.63 -10.30 1.14
C PRO A 100 -5.85 -10.58 -0.37
N VAL A 101 -5.01 -9.99 -1.23
CA VAL A 101 -5.07 -10.14 -2.69
C VAL A 101 -4.44 -11.45 -3.11
N GLY A 102 -5.12 -12.20 -3.96
CA GLY A 102 -4.73 -13.54 -4.43
C GLY A 102 -5.47 -14.66 -3.71
N VAL A 103 -5.73 -15.75 -4.42
CA VAL A 103 -6.58 -16.88 -3.96
C VAL A 103 -6.13 -17.45 -2.61
N ASP A 104 -4.82 -17.62 -2.42
CA ASP A 104 -4.22 -18.20 -1.21
C ASP A 104 -3.74 -17.15 -0.19
N ALA A 105 -4.19 -15.89 -0.31
CA ALA A 105 -3.75 -14.83 0.58
C ALA A 105 -4.22 -15.09 2.04
N PRO A 106 -3.29 -15.10 3.02
CA PRO A 106 -3.60 -15.43 4.41
C PRO A 106 -4.41 -14.30 5.08
N VAL A 107 -5.70 -14.54 5.31
CA VAL A 107 -6.61 -13.55 5.90
C VAL A 107 -6.28 -13.22 7.35
N GLU A 108 -5.58 -14.10 8.07
CA GLU A 108 -5.12 -13.90 9.44
C GLU A 108 -4.08 -12.79 9.57
N LEU A 109 -3.43 -12.39 8.48
CA LEU A 109 -2.52 -11.24 8.46
C LEU A 109 -3.25 -9.89 8.36
N MET A 110 -4.56 -9.89 8.13
CA MET A 110 -5.33 -8.65 8.16
C MET A 110 -5.28 -8.04 9.56
N VAL A 111 -5.07 -6.73 9.61
CA VAL A 111 -5.04 -6.00 10.89
C VAL A 111 -6.42 -5.99 11.55
N GLN A 112 -6.43 -6.05 12.87
CA GLN A 112 -7.62 -5.85 13.67
C GLN A 112 -7.95 -4.35 13.78
N ALA A 113 -9.19 -4.03 14.09
CA ALA A 113 -9.64 -2.64 14.13
C ALA A 113 -8.89 -1.77 15.16
N ASP A 114 -8.55 -2.33 16.32
CA ASP A 114 -7.75 -1.67 17.36
C ASP A 114 -6.30 -1.43 16.93
N GLN A 115 -5.69 -2.39 16.23
CA GLN A 115 -4.35 -2.23 15.65
C GLN A 115 -4.36 -1.12 14.59
N ARG A 116 -5.41 -1.05 13.75
CA ARG A 116 -5.55 -0.02 12.74
C ARG A 116 -5.78 1.36 13.36
N GLU A 117 -6.63 1.49 14.39
CA GLU A 117 -6.80 2.73 15.15
C GLU A 117 -5.50 3.17 15.80
N ARG A 118 -4.75 2.24 16.39
CA ARG A 118 -3.45 2.53 16.98
C ARG A 118 -2.48 3.10 15.96
N LEU A 119 -2.37 2.50 14.77
CA LEU A 119 -1.52 3.03 13.69
C LEU A 119 -1.97 4.45 13.28
N TYR A 120 -3.27 4.65 13.07
CA TYR A 120 -3.85 5.93 12.71
C TYR A 120 -3.43 7.05 13.69
N ARG A 121 -3.60 6.82 15.00
CA ARG A 121 -3.24 7.80 16.05
C ARG A 121 -1.73 7.97 16.17
N PHE A 122 -1.00 6.87 16.15
CA PHE A 122 0.45 6.86 16.27
C PHE A 122 1.14 7.61 15.12
N VAL A 123 0.74 7.39 13.88
CA VAL A 123 1.34 8.09 12.73
C VAL A 123 1.10 9.60 12.81
N ARG A 124 -0.10 10.04 13.21
CA ARG A 124 -0.41 11.46 13.39
C ARG A 124 0.44 12.10 14.48
N GLU A 125 0.63 11.40 15.59
CA GLU A 125 1.52 11.83 16.66
C GLU A 125 2.98 11.93 16.19
N MET A 126 3.48 10.91 15.51
CA MET A 126 4.87 10.88 15.02
C MET A 126 5.15 11.94 13.98
N ARG A 127 4.19 12.27 13.12
CA ARG A 127 4.34 13.38 12.15
C ARG A 127 4.61 14.73 12.81
N SER A 128 4.14 14.94 14.04
CA SER A 128 4.41 16.17 14.79
C SER A 128 5.72 16.13 15.58
N LYS A 129 6.24 14.94 15.87
CA LYS A 129 7.40 14.75 16.76
C LYS A 129 8.70 14.38 16.06
N LYS A 130 8.63 13.74 14.91
CA LYS A 130 9.79 13.12 14.24
C LYS A 130 10.00 13.72 12.83
N PRO A 131 11.25 13.96 12.42
CA PRO A 131 11.58 14.45 11.09
C PRO A 131 11.54 13.32 10.04
N LEU A 132 10.43 12.61 9.95
CA LEU A 132 10.20 11.53 9.00
C LEU A 132 8.87 11.78 8.28
N PHE A 133 8.92 11.97 6.95
CA PHE A 133 7.70 12.08 6.16
C PHE A 133 7.01 10.72 6.08
N THR A 134 5.90 10.57 6.78
CA THR A 134 5.18 9.28 6.87
C THR A 134 3.85 9.36 6.15
N LEU A 135 3.58 8.36 5.31
CA LEU A 135 2.29 8.14 4.64
C LEU A 135 1.63 6.87 5.21
N ASP A 136 0.43 7.01 5.71
CA ASP A 136 -0.43 5.91 6.12
C ASP A 136 -1.48 5.71 5.03
N PHE A 137 -1.16 4.86 4.04
CA PHE A 137 -1.85 4.82 2.76
C PHE A 137 -3.37 4.66 2.87
N GLN A 138 -3.84 3.78 3.75
CA GLN A 138 -5.27 3.51 3.92
C GLN A 138 -5.97 4.51 4.86
N ASN A 139 -5.24 5.10 5.80
CA ASN A 139 -5.84 6.01 6.80
C ASN A 139 -5.70 7.50 6.46
N ASP A 140 -4.99 7.84 5.38
CA ASP A 140 -4.79 9.22 4.93
C ASP A 140 -5.85 9.70 3.91
N GLY A 141 -6.97 9.02 3.80
CA GLY A 141 -8.04 9.37 2.86
C GLY A 141 -8.54 10.80 3.02
N GLU A 142 -8.59 11.33 4.23
CA GLU A 142 -9.00 12.71 4.52
C GLU A 142 -8.12 13.77 3.83
N PHE A 143 -6.80 13.54 3.77
CA PHE A 143 -5.85 14.49 3.17
C PHE A 143 -5.87 14.48 1.63
N VAL A 144 -6.42 13.44 1.04
CA VAL A 144 -6.45 13.26 -0.42
C VAL A 144 -7.88 13.19 -0.98
N GLY A 145 -8.90 13.33 -0.13
CA GLY A 145 -10.32 13.30 -0.51
C GLY A 145 -10.81 11.92 -0.92
N GLY A 146 -10.41 10.88 -0.20
CA GLY A 146 -10.82 9.48 -0.42
C GLY A 146 -9.84 8.66 -1.26
N CYS A 147 -10.33 7.60 -1.89
CA CYS A 147 -9.52 6.70 -2.71
C CYS A 147 -8.85 7.44 -3.87
N ILE A 148 -7.56 7.22 -4.08
CA ILE A 148 -6.77 7.86 -5.15
C ILE A 148 -6.71 7.04 -6.44
N ALA A 149 -7.21 5.80 -6.44
CA ALA A 149 -7.17 4.85 -7.54
C ALA A 149 -8.14 5.20 -8.70
N GLY A 150 -8.22 4.33 -9.69
CA GLY A 150 -9.13 4.47 -10.83
C GLY A 150 -8.82 5.66 -11.73
N GLY A 151 -7.55 6.03 -11.87
CA GLY A 151 -7.10 7.14 -12.70
C GLY A 151 -7.27 8.53 -12.07
N ARG A 152 -7.85 8.63 -10.84
CA ARG A 152 -8.02 9.91 -10.17
C ARG A 152 -6.68 10.56 -9.80
N ARG A 153 -5.73 9.79 -9.28
CA ARG A 153 -4.36 10.20 -8.94
C ARG A 153 -3.32 9.20 -9.46
N TYR A 154 -3.68 7.94 -9.58
CA TYR A 154 -2.84 6.89 -10.13
C TYR A 154 -3.68 5.75 -10.72
N LEU A 155 -3.02 4.91 -11.49
CA LEU A 155 -3.47 3.61 -11.98
C LEU A 155 -2.30 2.63 -11.89
N HIS A 156 -2.56 1.36 -12.13
CA HIS A 156 -1.54 0.33 -12.22
C HIS A 156 -1.52 -0.28 -13.62
N ILE A 157 -0.34 -0.58 -14.12
CA ILE A 157 -0.16 -1.38 -15.35
C ILE A 157 0.66 -2.60 -14.95
N ASN A 158 0.09 -3.78 -15.08
CA ASN A 158 0.76 -5.02 -14.73
C ASN A 158 1.78 -5.46 -15.79
N ALA A 159 2.54 -6.53 -15.50
CA ALA A 159 3.58 -7.03 -16.41
C ALA A 159 3.03 -7.54 -17.77
N ALA A 160 1.76 -7.96 -17.83
CA ALA A 160 1.07 -8.33 -19.06
C ALA A 160 0.61 -7.13 -19.88
N GLY A 161 0.61 -5.94 -19.29
CA GLY A 161 0.16 -4.69 -19.91
C GLY A 161 -1.29 -4.34 -19.62
N ASP A 162 -2.00 -5.10 -18.77
CA ASP A 162 -3.36 -4.76 -18.38
C ASP A 162 -3.39 -3.49 -17.55
N VAL A 163 -4.34 -2.62 -17.83
CA VAL A 163 -4.52 -1.35 -17.14
C VAL A 163 -5.56 -1.52 -16.05
N GLU A 164 -5.08 -1.53 -14.82
CA GLU A 164 -5.84 -1.82 -13.61
C GLU A 164 -6.10 -0.54 -12.81
N PRO A 165 -7.25 -0.39 -12.14
CA PRO A 165 -7.54 0.80 -11.37
C PRO A 165 -6.61 0.99 -10.15
N CYS A 166 -6.10 -0.11 -9.57
CA CYS A 166 -5.26 -0.11 -8.38
C CYS A 166 -4.31 -1.31 -8.38
N VAL A 167 -3.14 -1.16 -7.77
CA VAL A 167 -2.19 -2.27 -7.55
C VAL A 167 -2.75 -3.42 -6.71
N PHE A 168 -3.88 -3.21 -6.03
CA PHE A 168 -4.60 -4.22 -5.24
C PHE A 168 -5.89 -4.70 -5.90
N ALA A 169 -6.28 -4.14 -7.06
CA ALA A 169 -7.50 -4.49 -7.79
C ALA A 169 -7.13 -5.02 -9.16
N HIS A 170 -6.85 -6.32 -9.23
CA HIS A 170 -6.40 -7.02 -10.43
C HIS A 170 -7.56 -7.34 -11.38
N TYR A 171 -8.21 -6.29 -11.89
CA TYR A 171 -9.31 -6.37 -12.86
C TYR A 171 -9.16 -5.31 -13.93
N ALA A 172 -9.34 -5.69 -15.20
CA ALA A 172 -9.19 -4.79 -16.32
C ALA A 172 -10.20 -5.03 -17.44
N ASN A 173 -10.41 -3.99 -18.27
CA ASN A 173 -11.09 -4.05 -19.57
C ASN A 173 -10.14 -3.66 -20.71
N ALA A 174 -8.95 -3.17 -20.41
CA ALA A 174 -8.04 -2.60 -21.38
C ALA A 174 -6.59 -3.03 -21.13
N ASN A 175 -5.83 -3.16 -22.24
CA ASN A 175 -4.40 -3.47 -22.19
C ASN A 175 -3.63 -2.37 -22.96
N ILE A 176 -2.55 -1.85 -22.37
CA ILE A 176 -1.76 -0.75 -22.92
C ILE A 176 -1.07 -1.10 -24.25
N ARG A 177 -0.97 -2.39 -24.58
CA ARG A 177 -0.42 -2.84 -25.88
C ARG A 177 -1.45 -2.76 -27.03
N GLU A 178 -2.74 -2.62 -26.68
CA GLU A 178 -3.86 -2.66 -27.63
C GLU A 178 -4.57 -1.31 -27.74
N THR A 179 -4.43 -0.44 -26.72
CA THR A 179 -5.11 0.84 -26.66
C THR A 179 -4.22 1.96 -26.12
N THR A 180 -4.64 3.21 -26.26
CA THR A 180 -3.94 4.34 -25.67
C THR A 180 -4.25 4.43 -24.16
N LEU A 181 -3.35 5.06 -23.38
CA LEU A 181 -3.60 5.29 -21.95
C LEU A 181 -4.87 6.13 -21.73
N LEU A 182 -5.16 7.11 -22.59
CA LEU A 182 -6.36 7.94 -22.47
C LEU A 182 -7.65 7.15 -22.73
N ASP A 183 -7.62 6.19 -23.64
CA ASP A 183 -8.77 5.32 -23.89
C ASP A 183 -8.94 4.28 -22.78
N ALA A 184 -7.84 3.75 -22.26
CA ALA A 184 -7.85 2.86 -21.10
C ALA A 184 -8.49 3.52 -19.87
N LEU A 185 -8.21 4.81 -19.61
CA LEU A 185 -8.84 5.61 -18.54
C LEU A 185 -10.36 5.81 -18.73
N LYS A 186 -10.88 5.57 -19.94
CA LYS A 186 -12.33 5.60 -20.24
C LYS A 186 -12.94 4.20 -20.31
N SER A 187 -12.17 3.16 -19.99
CA SER A 187 -12.71 1.79 -19.99
C SER A 187 -13.77 1.64 -18.90
N PRO A 188 -14.69 0.66 -19.05
CA PRO A 188 -15.83 0.52 -18.15
C PRO A 188 -15.46 0.47 -16.67
N ILE A 189 -14.40 -0.23 -16.29
CA ILE A 189 -13.99 -0.30 -14.87
C ILE A 189 -13.51 1.05 -14.34
N PHE A 190 -12.77 1.83 -15.12
CA PHE A 190 -12.33 3.18 -14.73
C PHE A 190 -13.51 4.15 -14.61
N MET A 191 -14.51 4.03 -15.48
CA MET A 191 -15.74 4.82 -15.40
C MET A 191 -16.55 4.47 -14.13
N GLN A 192 -16.59 3.21 -13.69
CA GLN A 192 -17.20 2.84 -12.41
C GLN A 192 -16.49 3.52 -11.23
N TYR A 193 -15.14 3.61 -11.26
CA TYR A 193 -14.39 4.36 -10.24
C TYR A 193 -14.70 5.86 -10.30
N TYR A 194 -14.72 6.44 -11.48
CA TYR A 194 -14.99 7.88 -11.68
C TYR A 194 -16.38 8.29 -11.17
N GLU A 195 -17.39 7.49 -11.46
CA GLU A 195 -18.79 7.79 -11.13
C GLU A 195 -19.14 7.55 -9.66
N ARG A 196 -18.42 6.62 -8.98
CA ARG A 196 -18.75 6.21 -7.61
C ARG A 196 -17.83 6.77 -6.53
N GLN A 197 -16.74 7.43 -6.90
CA GLN A 197 -15.87 8.07 -5.90
C GLN A 197 -16.47 9.41 -5.42
N PRO A 198 -16.36 9.73 -4.12
CA PRO A 198 -15.82 8.90 -3.04
C PRO A 198 -16.74 7.72 -2.72
N PHE A 199 -16.17 6.56 -2.40
CA PHE A 199 -16.95 5.35 -2.07
C PHE A 199 -17.64 5.42 -0.71
N ASN A 200 -17.25 6.37 0.13
CA ASN A 200 -17.82 6.63 1.44
C ASN A 200 -17.64 8.10 1.82
N ASP A 201 -18.61 8.68 2.52
CA ASP A 201 -18.52 10.06 3.05
C ASP A 201 -17.50 10.14 4.19
N ASN A 202 -17.33 9.06 4.95
CA ASN A 202 -16.27 8.93 5.92
C ASN A 202 -14.96 8.56 5.22
N LEU A 203 -14.04 9.50 5.11
CA LEU A 203 -12.78 9.34 4.38
C LEU A 203 -11.72 8.48 5.10
N LEU A 204 -12.03 7.94 6.28
CA LEU A 204 -11.30 6.82 6.90
C LEU A 204 -11.75 5.45 6.35
N ARG A 205 -12.75 5.46 5.46
CA ARG A 205 -13.26 4.28 4.73
C ARG A 205 -13.16 4.49 3.21
N PRO A 206 -11.98 4.87 2.67
CA PRO A 206 -11.86 5.28 1.27
C PRO A 206 -11.82 4.12 0.28
N CYS A 207 -11.44 2.91 0.70
CA CYS A 207 -11.12 1.81 -0.21
C CYS A 207 -12.37 0.97 -0.57
N PRO A 208 -12.61 0.68 -1.85
CA PRO A 208 -13.72 -0.15 -2.27
C PRO A 208 -13.55 -1.64 -1.95
N ILE A 209 -12.36 -2.04 -1.42
CA ILE A 209 -12.03 -3.42 -1.04
C ILE A 209 -12.09 -3.59 0.48
N LEU A 210 -11.32 -2.77 1.22
CA LEU A 210 -11.11 -2.95 2.66
C LEU A 210 -12.19 -2.34 3.54
N GLU A 211 -12.94 -1.35 3.04
CA GLU A 211 -13.86 -0.56 3.88
C GLU A 211 -15.30 -0.51 3.38
N ASN A 212 -15.54 -0.91 2.13
CA ASN A 212 -16.87 -0.81 1.55
C ASN A 212 -17.29 -2.14 0.95
N ARG A 213 -18.23 -2.82 1.64
CA ARG A 213 -18.67 -4.17 1.29
C ARG A 213 -19.15 -4.23 -0.16
N ASP A 214 -18.66 -5.23 -0.91
CA ASP A 214 -19.05 -5.57 -2.27
C ASP A 214 -18.89 -4.48 -3.34
N VAL A 215 -18.43 -3.26 -2.98
CA VAL A 215 -18.34 -2.14 -3.93
C VAL A 215 -17.42 -2.49 -5.10
N LEU A 216 -16.24 -3.08 -4.86
CA LEU A 216 -15.38 -3.53 -5.95
C LEU A 216 -16.04 -4.61 -6.80
N ALA A 217 -16.68 -5.60 -6.18
CA ALA A 217 -17.33 -6.70 -6.88
C ALA A 217 -18.44 -6.18 -7.82
N ASP A 218 -19.28 -5.29 -7.32
CA ASP A 218 -20.34 -4.66 -8.12
C ASP A 218 -19.79 -3.82 -9.28
N MET A 219 -18.69 -3.10 -9.07
CA MET A 219 -18.01 -2.34 -10.14
C MET A 219 -17.44 -3.27 -11.21
N VAL A 220 -16.78 -4.35 -10.82
CA VAL A 220 -16.18 -5.33 -11.73
C VAL A 220 -17.26 -6.03 -12.56
N GLU A 221 -18.35 -6.47 -11.92
CA GLU A 221 -19.48 -7.12 -12.60
C GLU A 221 -20.20 -6.16 -13.56
N THR A 222 -20.49 -4.93 -13.11
CA THR A 222 -21.12 -3.90 -13.94
C THR A 222 -20.25 -3.55 -15.16
N ALA A 223 -18.94 -3.46 -14.96
CA ALA A 223 -17.99 -3.15 -16.00
C ALA A 223 -17.71 -4.33 -16.95
N GLY A 224 -18.07 -5.57 -16.57
CA GLY A 224 -17.64 -6.77 -17.28
C GLY A 224 -16.12 -6.91 -17.34
N ALA A 225 -15.42 -6.44 -16.29
CA ALA A 225 -13.97 -6.53 -16.22
C ALA A 225 -13.54 -7.96 -15.88
N HIS A 226 -12.41 -8.40 -16.45
CA HIS A 226 -11.85 -9.73 -16.19
C HIS A 226 -10.73 -9.66 -15.15
N SER A 227 -10.52 -10.76 -14.42
CA SER A 227 -9.37 -10.90 -13.51
C SER A 227 -8.06 -10.95 -14.30
N THR A 228 -7.10 -10.16 -13.87
CA THR A 228 -5.76 -10.03 -14.45
C THR A 228 -4.69 -10.73 -13.62
N ASP A 229 -5.08 -11.46 -12.57
CA ASP A 229 -4.15 -12.26 -11.77
C ASP A 229 -3.34 -13.21 -12.65
N LEU A 230 -2.02 -13.19 -12.45
CA LEU A 230 -1.08 -13.95 -13.28
C LEU A 230 -0.95 -15.41 -12.82
N GLN A 231 -1.23 -15.71 -11.55
CA GLN A 231 -1.10 -17.07 -11.00
C GLN A 231 -2.43 -17.81 -11.02
N ALA A 232 -3.41 -17.33 -10.26
CA ALA A 232 -4.74 -17.92 -10.19
C ALA A 232 -5.80 -16.82 -10.25
N LYS A 233 -6.78 -16.98 -11.14
CA LYS A 233 -7.85 -16.00 -11.30
C LYS A 233 -8.73 -15.97 -10.05
N GLU A 234 -8.76 -14.82 -9.38
CA GLU A 234 -9.65 -14.56 -8.26
C GLU A 234 -10.84 -13.73 -8.72
N SER A 235 -12.05 -14.10 -8.29
CA SER A 235 -13.21 -13.25 -8.53
C SER A 235 -13.22 -12.06 -7.57
N ALA A 236 -13.79 -10.92 -8.00
CA ALA A 236 -13.92 -9.76 -7.14
C ALA A 236 -14.81 -10.03 -5.91
N ARG A 237 -15.78 -10.94 -6.04
CA ARG A 237 -16.61 -11.38 -4.91
C ARG A 237 -15.83 -12.16 -3.88
N ASP A 238 -14.94 -13.07 -4.30
CA ASP A 238 -14.11 -13.83 -3.37
C ASP A 238 -13.13 -12.91 -2.64
N LEU A 239 -12.51 -11.95 -3.34
CA LEU A 239 -11.66 -10.93 -2.72
C LEU A 239 -12.44 -10.10 -1.69
N CYS A 240 -13.62 -9.58 -2.03
CA CYS A 240 -14.46 -8.81 -1.12
C CYS A 240 -14.92 -9.64 0.09
N ALA A 241 -15.26 -10.92 -0.12
CA ALA A 241 -15.69 -11.82 0.95
C ALA A 241 -14.59 -12.00 2.02
N LYS A 242 -13.33 -12.06 1.64
CA LYS A 242 -12.20 -12.12 2.59
C LYS A 242 -12.12 -10.87 3.50
N CYS A 243 -12.58 -9.72 3.03
CA CYS A 243 -12.52 -8.45 3.76
C CYS A 243 -13.75 -8.20 4.66
N THR A 244 -14.81 -9.01 4.57
CA THR A 244 -16.09 -8.77 5.26
C THR A 244 -15.93 -8.53 6.75
N ARG A 245 -15.21 -9.40 7.46
CA ARG A 245 -14.96 -9.27 8.89
C ARG A 245 -14.22 -7.97 9.24
N SER A 246 -13.17 -7.64 8.50
CA SER A 246 -12.38 -6.42 8.72
C SER A 246 -13.23 -5.16 8.51
N ILE A 247 -14.15 -5.17 7.52
CA ILE A 247 -15.09 -4.08 7.29
C ILE A 247 -16.01 -3.89 8.48
N GLU A 248 -16.63 -4.98 8.97
CA GLU A 248 -17.57 -4.95 10.10
C GLU A 248 -16.91 -4.47 11.40
N GLU A 249 -15.66 -4.87 11.64
CA GLU A 249 -14.90 -4.46 12.82
C GLU A 249 -14.39 -3.01 12.72
N TRP A 250 -13.98 -2.56 11.53
CA TRP A 250 -13.43 -1.20 11.32
C TRP A 250 -14.52 -0.11 11.26
N GLU A 251 -15.68 -0.40 10.67
CA GLU A 251 -16.75 0.59 10.47
C GLU A 251 -17.09 1.38 11.74
N PRO A 252 -17.44 0.76 12.88
CA PRO A 252 -17.79 1.50 14.09
C PRO A 252 -16.62 2.32 14.66
N VAL A 253 -15.40 1.84 14.49
CA VAL A 253 -14.19 2.56 14.93
C VAL A 253 -13.95 3.79 14.04
N ALA A 254 -14.05 3.63 12.72
CA ALA A 254 -13.89 4.72 11.77
C ALA A 254 -14.96 5.81 11.97
N GLU A 255 -16.22 5.44 12.20
CA GLU A 255 -17.30 6.39 12.46
C GLU A 255 -17.06 7.18 13.77
N ARG A 256 -16.61 6.49 14.81
CA ARG A 256 -16.26 7.15 16.07
C ARG A 256 -15.14 8.17 15.91
N ILE A 257 -14.06 7.77 15.22
CA ILE A 257 -12.91 8.66 14.97
C ILE A 257 -13.31 9.83 14.08
N TRP A 258 -14.15 9.60 13.07
CA TRP A 258 -14.58 10.62 12.13
C TRP A 258 -15.48 11.69 12.77
N THR A 259 -16.31 11.30 13.72
CA THR A 259 -17.22 12.20 14.45
C THR A 259 -16.57 12.88 15.64
N ASP A 260 -15.56 12.26 16.25
CA ASP A 260 -14.82 12.78 17.41
C ASP A 260 -13.30 12.53 17.22
N PRO A 261 -12.64 13.40 16.44
CA PRO A 261 -11.22 13.22 16.06
C PRO A 261 -10.22 13.57 17.17
N ALA A 262 -10.65 13.77 18.45
CA ALA A 262 -9.83 14.22 19.58
C ALA A 262 -8.60 13.36 19.89
#